data_9c58c07d3994246d2629f9e1e8d4e6b1
#
_entry.id   9c58c07d3994246d2629f9e1e8d4e6b1
#
_cell.length_a   1.000
_cell.length_b   1.000
_cell.length_c   1.000
_cell.angle_alpha   90.00
_cell.angle_beta   90.00
_cell.angle_gamma   90.00
#
_symmetry.space_group_name_H-M   'P 1'
#
loop_
_entity.id
_entity.type
_entity.pdbx_description
1 polymer ?
#
loop_
_entity_poly.entity_id
_entity_poly.type
_entity_poly.pdbx_seq_one_letter_code
_entity_poly.pdbx_strand_id
1 'polypeptide(L)'
;MTLMIDTFEPKQIEELVSQSVPTHRMTLNHGPMGIADYFWYAVDNHRIQVERKQIDEILGGMDKVEEQLRRELSNKIEETILLYEGTCEPVPGIKPFTQSWKLAKGGKVMVPHHKYNVSYSGFQAWLSQLDKAGITIIHTSHYLATAMALVALYNNSQKAEHTTLQRYVKERITIRPHNEQVITLMGIKEANIGEEIGRALIDRFGTVWYTLSQDVEVLAETIVGSKTLGINRAKRILKSIGRTT
;
A
#
# COMPACT_ATOMS: atom_id res chain seq x y z
N MET A 1 -9.85 -24.98 4.42
CA MET A 1 -9.79 -23.60 4.96
C MET A 1 -10.88 -22.76 4.32
N THR A 2 -11.23 -21.60 4.87
CA THR A 2 -12.35 -20.77 4.40
C THR A 2 -11.84 -19.39 4.02
N LEU A 3 -12.33 -18.84 2.91
CA LEU A 3 -12.09 -17.46 2.50
C LEU A 3 -13.06 -16.57 3.28
N MET A 4 -12.52 -15.67 4.07
CA MET A 4 -13.28 -14.66 4.82
C MET A 4 -13.47 -13.42 3.94
N ILE A 5 -14.68 -12.88 3.88
CA ILE A 5 -15.06 -11.74 3.05
C ILE A 5 -15.64 -10.67 3.95
N ASP A 6 -15.17 -9.41 3.80
CA ASP A 6 -15.70 -8.30 4.56
C ASP A 6 -17.18 -8.04 4.25
N THR A 7 -17.93 -7.61 5.27
CA THR A 7 -19.37 -7.32 5.15
C THR A 7 -19.71 -6.18 4.20
N PHE A 8 -18.74 -5.32 3.89
CA PHE A 8 -18.92 -4.20 2.95
C PHE A 8 -18.68 -4.57 1.50
N GLU A 9 -18.07 -5.73 1.23
CA GLU A 9 -17.84 -6.18 -0.12
C GLU A 9 -19.14 -6.53 -0.87
N PRO A 10 -19.19 -6.33 -2.21
CA PRO A 10 -20.37 -6.62 -3.01
C PRO A 10 -20.82 -8.09 -2.92
N LYS A 11 -22.09 -8.34 -2.60
CA LYS A 11 -22.66 -9.69 -2.54
C LYS A 11 -22.47 -10.49 -3.82
N GLN A 12 -22.47 -9.82 -4.97
CA GLN A 12 -22.26 -10.45 -6.28
C GLN A 12 -20.90 -11.15 -6.38
N ILE A 13 -19.84 -10.59 -5.78
CA ILE A 13 -18.51 -11.23 -5.75
C ILE A 13 -18.57 -12.48 -4.86
N GLU A 14 -19.17 -12.38 -3.69
CA GLU A 14 -19.35 -13.53 -2.79
C GLU A 14 -20.13 -14.68 -3.46
N GLU A 15 -21.25 -14.37 -4.13
CA GLU A 15 -22.06 -15.35 -4.85
C GLU A 15 -21.26 -16.10 -5.93
N LEU A 16 -20.36 -15.42 -6.63
CA LEU A 16 -19.50 -16.04 -7.64
C LEU A 16 -18.39 -16.86 -6.99
N VAL A 17 -17.74 -16.35 -5.98
CA VAL A 17 -16.62 -16.99 -5.29
C VAL A 17 -17.11 -18.26 -4.55
N SER A 18 -18.26 -18.19 -3.89
CA SER A 18 -18.84 -19.31 -3.10
C SER A 18 -19.22 -20.52 -3.95
N GLN A 19 -19.35 -20.36 -5.27
CA GLN A 19 -19.56 -21.50 -6.18
C GLN A 19 -18.34 -22.43 -6.28
N SER A 20 -17.15 -21.93 -5.94
CA SER A 20 -15.89 -22.65 -6.16
C SER A 20 -15.06 -22.85 -4.90
N VAL A 21 -15.21 -22.00 -3.88
CA VAL A 21 -14.45 -22.05 -2.64
C VAL A 21 -15.35 -21.79 -1.44
N PRO A 22 -15.08 -22.40 -0.27
CA PRO A 22 -15.84 -22.14 0.94
C PRO A 22 -15.62 -20.69 1.39
N THR A 23 -16.71 -19.94 1.57
CA THR A 23 -16.69 -18.55 1.99
C THR A 23 -17.38 -18.34 3.34
N HIS A 24 -16.95 -17.32 4.05
CA HIS A 24 -17.60 -16.84 5.26
C HIS A 24 -17.57 -15.31 5.31
N ARG A 25 -18.75 -14.70 5.43
CA ARG A 25 -18.88 -13.24 5.50
C ARG A 25 -18.81 -12.75 6.94
N MET A 26 -17.92 -11.81 7.21
CA MET A 26 -17.71 -11.24 8.54
C MET A 26 -17.10 -9.83 8.46
N THR A 27 -17.17 -9.08 9.54
CA THR A 27 -16.51 -7.76 9.59
C THR A 27 -15.00 -7.95 9.78
N LEU A 28 -14.22 -7.57 8.76
CA LEU A 28 -12.76 -7.65 8.75
C LEU A 28 -12.11 -6.27 8.97
N ASN A 29 -12.55 -5.27 8.23
CA ASN A 29 -11.87 -3.97 8.11
C ASN A 29 -12.14 -3.02 9.30
N HIS A 30 -13.22 -3.20 10.04
CA HIS A 30 -13.64 -2.31 11.13
C HIS A 30 -13.28 -2.83 12.52
N GLY A 31 -12.55 -3.94 12.60
CA GLY A 31 -12.07 -4.49 13.86
C GLY A 31 -10.75 -3.83 14.31
N PRO A 32 -10.31 -4.06 15.57
CA PRO A 32 -9.04 -3.55 16.08
C PRO A 32 -7.81 -4.05 15.30
N MET A 33 -7.98 -5.06 14.45
CA MET A 33 -6.91 -5.64 13.64
C MET A 33 -6.82 -5.06 12.22
N GLY A 34 -7.85 -4.34 11.72
CA GLY A 34 -7.81 -3.67 10.42
C GLY A 34 -7.36 -4.55 9.26
N ILE A 35 -7.88 -5.80 9.19
CA ILE A 35 -7.61 -6.73 8.09
C ILE A 35 -8.29 -6.19 6.82
N ALA A 36 -7.69 -6.46 5.65
CA ALA A 36 -8.21 -6.06 4.35
C ALA A 36 -9.56 -6.73 4.01
N ASP A 37 -10.11 -6.45 2.84
CA ASP A 37 -11.46 -6.87 2.42
C ASP A 37 -11.64 -8.39 2.32
N TYR A 38 -10.56 -9.14 2.05
CA TYR A 38 -10.54 -10.60 2.00
C TYR A 38 -9.36 -11.16 2.78
N PHE A 39 -9.58 -12.29 3.45
CA PHE A 39 -8.56 -12.93 4.26
C PHE A 39 -8.70 -14.45 4.27
N TRP A 40 -7.58 -15.17 4.26
CA TRP A 40 -7.54 -16.64 4.44
C TRP A 40 -6.15 -17.12 4.88
N TYR A 41 -6.10 -18.37 5.27
CA TYR A 41 -4.87 -19.09 5.56
C TYR A 41 -4.49 -19.99 4.37
N ALA A 42 -3.25 -19.96 3.94
CA ALA A 42 -2.67 -20.91 3.01
C ALA A 42 -2.49 -22.31 3.65
N VAL A 43 -2.12 -23.30 2.86
CA VAL A 43 -1.93 -24.68 3.32
C VAL A 43 -0.88 -24.81 4.43
N ASP A 44 0.12 -23.98 4.45
CA ASP A 44 1.21 -23.89 5.44
C ASP A 44 0.91 -22.92 6.61
N ASN A 45 -0.35 -22.53 6.77
CA ASN A 45 -0.82 -21.52 7.72
C ASN A 45 -0.31 -20.09 7.48
N HIS A 46 0.29 -19.81 6.33
CA HIS A 46 0.60 -18.48 5.89
C HIS A 46 -0.68 -17.65 5.73
N ARG A 47 -0.68 -16.44 6.29
CA ARG A 47 -1.86 -15.56 6.25
C ARG A 47 -1.79 -14.65 5.03
N ILE A 48 -2.90 -14.59 4.31
CA ILE A 48 -3.02 -13.78 3.09
C ILE A 48 -4.19 -12.83 3.26
N GLN A 49 -3.97 -11.56 2.97
CA GLN A 49 -5.02 -10.56 2.89
C GLN A 49 -5.03 -9.90 1.52
N VAL A 50 -6.23 -9.55 1.06
CA VAL A 50 -6.44 -8.85 -0.22
C VAL A 50 -7.28 -7.62 0.02
N GLU A 51 -6.73 -6.46 -0.30
CA GLU A 51 -7.44 -5.20 -0.37
C GLU A 51 -7.93 -4.99 -1.79
N ARG A 52 -9.24 -4.78 -1.95
CA ARG A 52 -9.85 -4.50 -3.24
C ARG A 52 -10.15 -3.02 -3.40
N LYS A 53 -9.69 -2.43 -4.49
CA LYS A 53 -9.96 -1.03 -4.83
C LYS A 53 -10.46 -0.89 -6.25
N GLN A 54 -11.49 -0.06 -6.46
CA GLN A 54 -11.86 0.39 -7.79
C GLN A 54 -10.79 1.35 -8.33
N ILE A 55 -10.53 1.31 -9.63
CA ILE A 55 -9.56 2.23 -10.26
C ILE A 55 -9.90 3.69 -10.01
N ASP A 56 -11.19 4.02 -9.93
CA ASP A 56 -11.67 5.38 -9.64
C ASP A 56 -11.32 5.82 -8.21
N GLU A 57 -11.35 4.92 -7.24
CA GLU A 57 -10.95 5.21 -5.85
C GLU A 57 -9.44 5.48 -5.77
N ILE A 58 -8.65 4.68 -6.48
CA ILE A 58 -7.18 4.87 -6.51
C ILE A 58 -6.84 6.20 -7.16
N LEU A 59 -7.33 6.45 -8.37
CA LEU A 59 -7.02 7.70 -9.10
C LEU A 59 -7.58 8.95 -8.41
N GLY A 60 -8.65 8.80 -7.63
CA GLY A 60 -9.23 9.86 -6.81
C GLY A 60 -8.51 10.15 -5.50
N GLY A 61 -7.64 9.23 -5.03
CA GLY A 61 -7.02 9.39 -3.71
C GLY A 61 -5.90 8.38 -3.41
N MET A 62 -4.85 8.37 -4.22
CA MET A 62 -3.69 7.46 -4.05
C MET A 62 -3.11 7.51 -2.64
N ASP A 63 -2.97 8.71 -2.07
CA ASP A 63 -2.44 8.89 -0.71
C ASP A 63 -3.29 8.18 0.35
N LYS A 64 -4.61 8.20 0.21
CA LYS A 64 -5.54 7.53 1.14
C LYS A 64 -5.43 6.01 1.04
N VAL A 65 -5.31 5.50 -0.19
CA VAL A 65 -5.11 4.07 -0.43
C VAL A 65 -3.77 3.62 0.14
N GLU A 66 -2.72 4.39 -0.06
CA GLU A 66 -1.39 4.11 0.51
C GLU A 66 -1.43 4.11 2.05
N GLU A 67 -2.11 5.06 2.68
CA GLU A 67 -2.28 5.11 4.12
C GLU A 67 -3.02 3.86 4.65
N GLN A 68 -4.05 3.41 3.95
CA GLN A 68 -4.77 2.18 4.29
C GLN A 68 -3.85 0.95 4.18
N LEU A 69 -3.18 0.77 3.05
CA LEU A 69 -2.23 -0.33 2.84
C LEU A 69 -1.11 -0.34 3.89
N ARG A 70 -0.63 0.83 4.30
CA ARG A 70 0.38 0.96 5.36
C ARG A 70 -0.14 0.45 6.70
N ARG A 71 -1.40 0.73 7.05
CA ARG A 71 -2.04 0.18 8.26
C ARG A 71 -2.15 -1.34 8.18
N GLU A 72 -2.56 -1.88 7.04
CA GLU A 72 -2.69 -3.31 6.81
C GLU A 72 -1.35 -4.04 6.91
N LEU A 73 -0.28 -3.46 6.36
CA LEU A 73 1.08 -3.99 6.50
C LEU A 73 1.55 -4.03 7.96
N SER A 74 1.06 -3.12 8.82
CA SER A 74 1.42 -3.11 10.25
C SER A 74 0.88 -4.32 11.02
N ASN A 75 -0.12 -5.01 10.50
CA ASN A 75 -0.73 -6.19 11.12
C ASN A 75 0.14 -7.46 11.03
N LYS A 76 1.33 -7.36 10.44
CA LYS A 76 2.29 -8.48 10.30
C LYS A 76 1.69 -9.69 9.59
N ILE A 77 0.75 -9.48 8.66
CA ILE A 77 0.25 -10.52 7.77
C ILE A 77 1.31 -10.79 6.71
N GLU A 78 1.59 -12.07 6.47
CA GLU A 78 2.74 -12.48 5.66
C GLU A 78 2.60 -12.07 4.19
N GLU A 79 1.36 -12.02 3.67
CA GLU A 79 1.10 -11.62 2.29
C GLU A 79 -0.02 -10.60 2.21
N THR A 80 0.28 -9.43 1.63
CA THR A 80 -0.69 -8.38 1.34
C THR A 80 -0.78 -8.19 -0.17
N ILE A 81 -2.01 -8.23 -0.69
CA ILE A 81 -2.30 -8.10 -2.11
C ILE A 81 -3.20 -6.88 -2.30
N LEU A 82 -2.82 -5.97 -3.18
CA LEU A 82 -3.72 -4.96 -3.71
C LEU A 82 -4.33 -5.48 -5.01
N LEU A 83 -5.62 -5.79 -4.99
CA LEU A 83 -6.39 -6.15 -6.15
C LEU A 83 -7.15 -4.92 -6.63
N TYR A 84 -6.72 -4.30 -7.73
CA TYR A 84 -7.46 -3.18 -8.27
C TYR A 84 -8.30 -3.56 -9.48
N GLU A 85 -9.55 -3.07 -9.46
CA GLU A 85 -10.57 -3.39 -10.45
C GLU A 85 -10.86 -2.18 -11.34
N GLY A 86 -10.92 -2.39 -12.64
CA GLY A 86 -11.24 -1.37 -13.62
C GLY A 86 -10.09 -1.08 -14.57
N THR A 87 -10.35 -0.26 -15.58
CA THR A 87 -9.39 0.08 -16.64
C THR A 87 -9.15 1.57 -16.66
N CYS A 88 -7.91 1.98 -16.90
CA CYS A 88 -7.55 3.37 -17.12
C CYS A 88 -6.47 3.52 -18.21
N GLU A 89 -6.44 4.68 -18.85
CA GLU A 89 -5.51 5.01 -19.93
C GLU A 89 -5.01 6.44 -19.83
N PRO A 90 -3.82 6.76 -20.39
CA PRO A 90 -3.35 8.12 -20.48
C PRO A 90 -4.21 8.93 -21.46
N VAL A 91 -4.52 10.17 -21.11
CA VAL A 91 -5.17 11.11 -22.02
C VAL A 91 -4.11 11.99 -22.67
N PRO A 92 -3.98 11.98 -23.99
CA PRO A 92 -3.06 12.88 -24.70
C PRO A 92 -3.40 14.34 -24.44
N GLY A 93 -2.39 15.19 -24.17
CA GLY A 93 -2.59 16.62 -23.97
C GLY A 93 -1.42 17.28 -23.24
N ILE A 94 -1.53 18.62 -23.05
CA ILE A 94 -0.50 19.45 -22.39
C ILE A 94 -0.39 19.12 -20.89
N LYS A 95 -1.49 18.67 -20.27
CA LYS A 95 -1.51 18.21 -18.87
C LYS A 95 -1.64 16.69 -18.82
N PRO A 96 -0.90 16.04 -17.94
CA PRO A 96 -1.00 14.59 -17.76
C PRO A 96 -2.29 14.24 -17.01
N PHE A 97 -3.27 13.70 -17.73
CA PHE A 97 -4.48 13.14 -17.14
C PHE A 97 -4.52 11.63 -17.35
N THR A 98 -5.21 10.94 -16.44
CA THR A 98 -5.58 9.54 -16.58
C THR A 98 -7.10 9.44 -16.69
N GLN A 99 -7.58 8.74 -17.73
CA GLN A 99 -8.99 8.50 -17.98
C GLN A 99 -9.35 7.12 -17.48
N SER A 100 -10.33 7.02 -16.57
CA SER A 100 -10.94 5.72 -16.25
C SER A 100 -12.04 5.34 -17.24
N TRP A 101 -12.27 4.03 -17.36
CA TRP A 101 -13.24 3.45 -18.25
C TRP A 101 -14.22 2.57 -17.48
N LYS A 102 -15.47 2.51 -17.91
CA LYS A 102 -16.48 1.61 -17.35
C LYS A 102 -17.27 0.92 -18.46
N LEU A 103 -17.87 -0.22 -18.14
CA LEU A 103 -18.81 -0.89 -19.04
C LEU A 103 -20.06 -0.04 -19.21
N ALA A 104 -20.47 0.19 -20.46
CA ALA A 104 -21.74 0.81 -20.80
C ALA A 104 -22.93 -0.04 -20.29
N LYS A 105 -24.10 0.55 -20.14
CA LYS A 105 -25.33 -0.19 -19.86
C LYS A 105 -25.51 -1.29 -20.94
N GLY A 106 -25.53 -2.56 -20.49
CA GLY A 106 -25.56 -3.73 -21.37
C GLY A 106 -24.25 -4.52 -21.46
N GLY A 107 -23.16 -4.05 -20.84
CA GLY A 107 -21.94 -4.83 -20.55
C GLY A 107 -21.08 -5.24 -21.75
N LYS A 108 -21.29 -4.64 -22.94
CA LYS A 108 -20.58 -5.05 -24.16
C LYS A 108 -19.47 -4.09 -24.60
N VAL A 109 -19.49 -2.84 -24.17
CA VAL A 109 -18.58 -1.79 -24.64
C VAL A 109 -18.04 -0.99 -23.47
N MET A 110 -16.74 -0.74 -23.46
CA MET A 110 -16.11 0.18 -22.53
C MET A 110 -16.32 1.62 -23.00
N VAL A 111 -16.72 2.50 -22.10
CA VAL A 111 -16.91 3.93 -22.33
C VAL A 111 -16.07 4.76 -21.38
N PRO A 112 -15.57 5.93 -21.80
CA PRO A 112 -14.88 6.86 -20.92
C PRO A 112 -15.75 7.22 -19.70
N HIS A 113 -15.16 7.25 -18.52
CA HIS A 113 -15.87 7.60 -17.28
C HIS A 113 -15.35 8.91 -16.71
N HIS A 114 -14.30 8.89 -15.91
CA HIS A 114 -13.74 10.07 -15.28
C HIS A 114 -12.32 10.38 -15.72
N LYS A 115 -11.97 11.69 -15.77
CA LYS A 115 -10.60 12.17 -15.95
C LYS A 115 -10.05 12.62 -14.61
N TYR A 116 -8.90 12.09 -14.24
CA TYR A 116 -8.21 12.42 -13.01
C TYR A 116 -6.95 13.24 -13.30
N ASN A 117 -6.67 14.23 -12.44
CA ASN A 117 -5.45 15.02 -12.52
C ASN A 117 -4.25 14.25 -11.93
N VAL A 118 -4.07 13.05 -12.41
CA VAL A 118 -2.98 12.13 -12.07
C VAL A 118 -2.36 11.69 -13.38
N SER A 119 -1.03 11.78 -13.51
CA SER A 119 -0.35 11.27 -14.70
C SER A 119 -0.37 9.75 -14.69
N TYR A 120 -0.61 9.14 -15.85
CA TYR A 120 -0.56 7.69 -15.99
C TYR A 120 0.82 7.11 -15.60
N SER A 121 1.90 7.82 -15.96
CA SER A 121 3.25 7.45 -15.53
C SER A 121 3.43 7.52 -14.02
N GLY A 122 2.85 8.53 -13.36
CA GLY A 122 2.85 8.65 -11.90
C GLY A 122 2.10 7.50 -11.23
N PHE A 123 0.93 7.15 -11.75
CA PHE A 123 0.16 6.00 -11.29
C PHE A 123 0.96 4.68 -11.43
N GLN A 124 1.58 4.45 -12.59
CA GLN A 124 2.40 3.24 -12.81
C GLN A 124 3.65 3.22 -11.91
N ALA A 125 4.29 4.37 -11.70
CA ALA A 125 5.42 4.48 -10.79
C ALA A 125 5.01 4.16 -9.35
N TRP A 126 3.84 4.64 -8.91
CA TRP A 126 3.29 4.34 -7.60
C TRP A 126 3.00 2.84 -7.42
N LEU A 127 2.36 2.17 -8.39
CA LEU A 127 2.17 0.72 -8.36
C LEU A 127 3.51 -0.02 -8.25
N SER A 128 4.53 0.41 -9.00
CA SER A 128 5.87 -0.16 -8.91
C SER A 128 6.53 0.03 -7.54
N GLN A 129 6.24 1.12 -6.85
CA GLN A 129 6.72 1.35 -5.48
C GLN A 129 6.03 0.44 -4.47
N LEU A 130 4.72 0.23 -4.61
CA LEU A 130 3.98 -0.72 -3.78
C LEU A 130 4.50 -2.16 -3.95
N ASP A 131 4.77 -2.58 -5.19
CA ASP A 131 5.38 -3.91 -5.46
C ASP A 131 6.75 -4.06 -4.79
N LYS A 132 7.59 -3.02 -4.87
CA LYS A 132 8.89 -3.00 -4.17
C LYS A 132 8.74 -3.00 -2.65
N ALA A 133 7.67 -2.43 -2.13
CA ALA A 133 7.34 -2.46 -0.70
C ALA A 133 6.81 -3.83 -0.24
N GLY A 134 6.66 -4.80 -1.14
CA GLY A 134 6.23 -6.16 -0.83
C GLY A 134 4.72 -6.39 -0.97
N ILE A 135 3.99 -5.42 -1.53
CA ILE A 135 2.57 -5.59 -1.86
C ILE A 135 2.46 -6.21 -3.24
N THR A 136 1.82 -7.36 -3.33
CA THR A 136 1.53 -7.98 -4.63
C THR A 136 0.41 -7.21 -5.33
N ILE A 137 0.63 -6.80 -6.58
CA ILE A 137 -0.35 -6.03 -7.35
C ILE A 137 -1.07 -6.94 -8.33
N ILE A 138 -2.41 -6.97 -8.27
CA ILE A 138 -3.24 -7.71 -9.21
C ILE A 138 -4.26 -6.77 -9.84
N HIS A 139 -4.31 -6.77 -11.15
CA HIS A 139 -5.29 -6.00 -11.93
C HIS A 139 -6.40 -6.91 -12.45
N THR A 140 -7.63 -6.45 -12.31
CA THR A 140 -8.83 -7.09 -12.90
C THR A 140 -9.68 -6.05 -13.62
N SER A 141 -10.31 -6.45 -14.71
CA SER A 141 -11.09 -5.51 -15.53
C SER A 141 -12.48 -5.19 -14.96
N HIS A 142 -13.07 -6.11 -14.19
CA HIS A 142 -14.43 -5.97 -13.62
C HIS A 142 -14.68 -7.06 -12.57
N TYR A 143 -15.79 -6.95 -11.84
CA TYR A 143 -16.14 -7.79 -10.69
C TYR A 143 -16.11 -9.32 -10.97
N LEU A 144 -16.48 -9.78 -12.18
CA LEU A 144 -16.39 -11.21 -12.53
C LEU A 144 -14.92 -11.66 -12.60
N ALA A 145 -14.04 -10.86 -13.22
CA ALA A 145 -12.62 -11.14 -13.25
C ALA A 145 -12.02 -11.09 -11.83
N THR A 146 -12.51 -10.17 -10.99
CA THR A 146 -12.14 -10.09 -9.56
C THR A 146 -12.50 -11.36 -8.82
N ALA A 147 -13.74 -11.87 -8.98
CA ALA A 147 -14.17 -13.11 -8.36
C ALA A 147 -13.31 -14.31 -8.80
N MET A 148 -13.01 -14.40 -10.10
CA MET A 148 -12.14 -15.46 -10.64
C MET A 148 -10.70 -15.34 -10.15
N ALA A 149 -10.17 -14.14 -10.00
CA ALA A 149 -8.85 -13.91 -9.46
C ALA A 149 -8.77 -14.34 -7.98
N LEU A 150 -9.78 -14.00 -7.17
CA LEU A 150 -9.86 -14.45 -5.76
C LEU A 150 -9.90 -15.97 -5.64
N VAL A 151 -10.71 -16.64 -6.47
CA VAL A 151 -10.76 -18.12 -6.51
C VAL A 151 -9.41 -18.70 -6.90
N ALA A 152 -8.74 -18.12 -7.90
CA ALA A 152 -7.43 -18.57 -8.36
C ALA A 152 -6.36 -18.40 -7.27
N LEU A 153 -6.33 -17.25 -6.60
CA LEU A 153 -5.40 -16.96 -5.50
C LEU A 153 -5.60 -17.92 -4.34
N TYR A 154 -6.86 -18.09 -3.91
CA TYR A 154 -7.20 -19.03 -2.84
C TYR A 154 -6.77 -20.44 -3.21
N ASN A 155 -7.19 -20.96 -4.34
CA ASN A 155 -6.86 -22.33 -4.76
C ASN A 155 -5.34 -22.53 -4.94
N ASN A 156 -4.63 -21.50 -5.41
CA ASN A 156 -3.18 -21.56 -5.53
C ASN A 156 -2.50 -21.66 -4.17
N SER A 157 -2.95 -20.88 -3.19
CA SER A 157 -2.40 -20.89 -1.82
C SER A 157 -2.72 -22.18 -1.04
N GLN A 158 -3.70 -22.98 -1.49
CA GLN A 158 -4.02 -24.29 -0.89
C GLN A 158 -3.18 -25.44 -1.47
N LYS A 159 -2.28 -25.18 -2.42
CA LYS A 159 -1.37 -26.19 -2.97
C LYS A 159 -0.12 -26.29 -2.10
N ALA A 160 0.25 -27.53 -1.74
CA ALA A 160 1.47 -27.79 -0.98
C ALA A 160 2.76 -27.56 -1.81
N GLU A 161 2.65 -27.71 -3.13
CA GLU A 161 3.78 -27.56 -4.05
C GLU A 161 3.41 -26.69 -5.25
N HIS A 162 4.33 -25.80 -5.64
CA HIS A 162 4.24 -24.97 -6.82
C HIS A 162 5.34 -25.31 -7.80
N THR A 163 4.96 -25.61 -9.03
CA THR A 163 5.93 -25.98 -10.08
C THR A 163 6.43 -24.79 -10.89
N THR A 164 5.71 -23.66 -10.85
CA THR A 164 6.00 -22.48 -11.63
C THR A 164 7.19 -21.73 -11.03
N LEU A 165 8.26 -21.55 -11.82
CA LEU A 165 9.47 -20.79 -11.46
C LEU A 165 10.14 -21.22 -10.14
N GLN A 166 10.01 -22.49 -9.72
CA GLN A 166 10.60 -23.00 -8.48
C GLN A 166 12.08 -22.64 -8.30
N ARG A 167 12.83 -22.47 -9.38
CA ARG A 167 14.24 -22.09 -9.37
C ARG A 167 14.50 -20.60 -9.25
N TYR A 168 13.46 -19.77 -9.31
CA TYR A 168 13.55 -18.32 -9.38
C TYR A 168 12.64 -17.63 -8.36
N VAL A 169 12.41 -18.25 -7.21
CA VAL A 169 11.63 -17.61 -6.14
C VAL A 169 12.35 -16.32 -5.75
N LYS A 170 11.71 -15.18 -6.01
CA LYS A 170 12.17 -13.87 -5.54
C LYS A 170 12.12 -13.91 -4.01
N GLU A 171 13.26 -13.73 -3.35
CA GLU A 171 13.24 -13.53 -1.90
C GLU A 171 12.34 -12.32 -1.61
N ARG A 172 11.33 -12.52 -0.77
CA ARG A 172 10.48 -11.41 -0.32
C ARG A 172 11.36 -10.41 0.40
N ILE A 173 11.34 -9.18 -0.06
CA ILE A 173 11.97 -8.09 0.68
C ILE A 173 11.16 -7.96 1.97
N THR A 174 11.72 -8.42 3.07
CA THR A 174 11.14 -8.17 4.39
C THR A 174 11.15 -6.66 4.59
N ILE A 175 9.97 -6.04 4.57
CA ILE A 175 9.87 -4.63 4.95
C ILE A 175 10.37 -4.57 6.38
N ARG A 176 11.52 -3.91 6.58
CA ARG A 176 12.03 -3.72 7.94
C ARG A 176 10.95 -3.00 8.73
N PRO A 177 10.57 -3.51 9.91
CA PRO A 177 9.56 -2.84 10.71
C PRO A 177 9.97 -1.38 10.84
N HIS A 178 9.07 -0.46 10.48
CA HIS A 178 9.31 0.96 10.63
C HIS A 178 9.61 1.21 12.10
N ASN A 179 10.75 1.84 12.37
CA ASN A 179 11.03 2.33 13.71
C ASN A 179 10.00 3.43 13.99
N GLU A 180 9.13 3.22 14.98
CA GLU A 180 8.05 4.15 15.35
C GLU A 180 8.60 5.57 15.64
N GLN A 181 9.81 5.66 16.15
CA GLN A 181 10.48 6.92 16.38
C GLN A 181 10.84 7.64 15.06
N VAL A 182 11.24 6.91 14.03
CA VAL A 182 11.49 7.47 12.70
C VAL A 182 10.19 8.01 12.10
N ILE A 183 9.08 7.24 12.20
CA ILE A 183 7.76 7.70 11.73
C ILE A 183 7.33 8.96 12.48
N THR A 184 7.55 9.01 13.80
CA THR A 184 7.23 10.18 14.62
C THR A 184 8.00 11.41 14.14
N LEU A 185 9.29 11.32 13.84
CA LEU A 185 10.07 12.41 13.27
C LEU A 185 9.56 12.83 11.89
N MET A 186 9.23 11.87 11.04
CA MET A 186 8.66 12.14 9.71
C MET A 186 7.30 12.85 9.77
N GLY A 187 6.52 12.59 10.83
CA GLY A 187 5.22 13.22 11.07
C GLY A 187 5.28 14.69 11.51
N ILE A 188 6.45 15.25 11.83
CA ILE A 188 6.59 16.65 12.21
C ILE A 188 6.36 17.54 10.99
N LYS A 189 5.23 18.27 10.98
CA LYS A 189 4.88 19.18 9.89
C LYS A 189 5.99 20.22 9.66
N GLU A 190 6.23 20.57 8.42
CA GLU A 190 7.21 21.59 7.99
C GLU A 190 8.70 21.25 8.23
N ALA A 191 8.99 20.19 9.02
CA ALA A 191 10.37 19.77 9.25
C ALA A 191 11.03 19.15 8.01
N ASN A 192 10.23 18.61 7.07
CA ASN A 192 10.67 17.88 5.88
C ASN A 192 11.69 16.79 6.18
N ILE A 193 11.38 15.96 7.19
CA ILE A 193 12.17 14.80 7.57
C ILE A 193 11.68 13.61 6.75
N GLY A 194 12.47 13.17 5.77
CA GLY A 194 12.26 11.89 5.11
C GLY A 194 12.83 10.72 5.91
N GLU A 195 12.56 9.50 5.47
CA GLU A 195 12.96 8.27 6.18
C GLU A 195 14.48 8.20 6.42
N GLU A 196 15.29 8.54 5.42
CA GLU A 196 16.75 8.53 5.52
C GLU A 196 17.27 9.49 6.61
N ILE A 197 16.70 10.69 6.66
CA ILE A 197 17.03 11.69 7.69
C ILE A 197 16.54 11.22 9.06
N GLY A 198 15.32 10.71 9.15
CA GLY A 198 14.75 10.20 10.39
C GLY A 198 15.57 9.05 10.97
N ARG A 199 16.00 8.11 10.12
CA ARG A 199 16.89 7.01 10.55
C ARG A 199 18.23 7.52 11.05
N ALA A 200 18.91 8.38 10.29
CA ALA A 200 20.20 8.93 10.66
C ALA A 200 20.14 9.68 12.02
N LEU A 201 19.04 10.39 12.27
CA LEU A 201 18.82 11.07 13.53
C LEU A 201 18.59 10.11 14.69
N ILE A 202 17.75 9.07 14.50
CA ILE A 202 17.49 8.08 15.55
C ILE A 202 18.71 7.20 15.79
N ASP A 203 19.45 6.82 14.77
CA ASP A 203 20.68 6.04 14.91
C ASP A 203 21.75 6.81 15.69
N ARG A 204 21.83 8.15 15.51
CA ARG A 204 22.78 8.99 16.22
C ARG A 204 22.35 9.32 17.66
N PHE A 205 21.08 9.61 17.88
CA PHE A 205 20.58 10.17 19.15
C PHE A 205 19.70 9.20 19.96
N GLY A 206 19.31 8.07 19.38
CA GLY A 206 18.57 7.00 20.05
C GLY A 206 17.07 7.22 20.15
N THR A 207 16.59 8.42 20.48
CA THR A 207 15.17 8.71 20.68
C THR A 207 14.74 10.03 20.04
N VAL A 208 13.44 10.14 19.73
CA VAL A 208 12.83 11.40 19.24
C VAL A 208 13.08 12.55 20.20
N TRP A 209 12.83 12.31 21.49
CA TRP A 209 13.03 13.34 22.52
C TRP A 209 14.48 13.84 22.55
N TYR A 210 15.44 12.92 22.62
CA TYR A 210 16.85 13.28 22.66
C TYR A 210 17.32 13.96 21.39
N THR A 211 16.83 13.54 20.23
CA THR A 211 17.06 14.21 18.93
C THR A 211 16.60 15.67 18.96
N LEU A 212 15.34 15.89 19.36
CA LEU A 212 14.73 17.22 19.34
C LEU A 212 15.23 18.16 20.46
N SER A 213 15.92 17.63 21.46
CA SER A 213 16.54 18.42 22.53
C SER A 213 17.95 18.93 22.18
N GLN A 214 18.56 18.43 21.10
CA GLN A 214 19.90 18.85 20.69
C GLN A 214 19.96 20.29 20.19
N ASP A 215 21.15 20.87 20.23
CA ASP A 215 21.42 22.19 19.63
C ASP A 215 21.51 22.10 18.10
N VAL A 216 21.31 23.23 17.43
CA VAL A 216 21.31 23.33 15.96
C VAL A 216 22.59 22.77 15.35
N GLU A 217 23.73 23.12 15.94
CA GLU A 217 25.05 22.73 15.49
C GLU A 217 25.24 21.21 15.57
N VAL A 218 24.83 20.63 16.68
CA VAL A 218 24.93 19.17 16.91
C VAL A 218 24.02 18.40 15.93
N LEU A 219 22.80 18.87 15.70
CA LEU A 219 21.93 18.29 14.70
C LEU A 219 22.50 18.42 13.28
N ALA A 220 23.04 19.57 12.94
CA ALA A 220 23.57 19.88 11.62
C ALA A 220 24.71 18.95 11.19
N GLU A 221 25.50 18.46 12.13
CA GLU A 221 26.60 17.53 11.92
C GLU A 221 26.15 16.06 11.67
N THR A 222 24.86 15.75 11.80
CA THR A 222 24.38 14.38 11.55
C THR A 222 24.64 13.99 10.11
N ILE A 223 25.29 12.85 9.93
CA ILE A 223 25.58 12.30 8.59
C ILE A 223 24.33 11.62 8.06
N VAL A 224 23.89 12.05 6.88
CA VAL A 224 22.74 11.47 6.14
C VAL A 224 23.26 11.00 4.78
N GLY A 225 23.41 9.70 4.61
CA GLY A 225 24.08 9.14 3.45
C GLY A 225 25.55 9.59 3.36
N SER A 226 25.90 10.32 2.32
CA SER A 226 27.26 10.86 2.10
C SER A 226 27.44 12.33 2.51
N LYS A 227 26.42 12.98 3.10
CA LYS A 227 26.42 14.43 3.40
C LYS A 227 25.99 14.66 4.84
N THR A 228 26.34 15.82 5.39
CA THR A 228 25.79 16.28 6.66
C THR A 228 24.37 16.85 6.47
N LEU A 229 23.56 16.79 7.51
CA LEU A 229 22.20 17.36 7.54
C LEU A 229 22.20 18.86 7.20
N GLY A 230 23.16 19.58 7.75
CA GLY A 230 23.39 21.02 7.54
C GLY A 230 22.51 21.93 8.40
N ILE A 231 23.04 23.13 8.68
CA ILE A 231 22.44 24.09 9.63
C ILE A 231 21.02 24.50 9.24
N ASN A 232 20.74 24.72 7.96
CA ASN A 232 19.43 25.17 7.50
C ASN A 232 18.32 24.12 7.74
N ARG A 233 18.63 22.83 7.58
CA ARG A 233 17.69 21.75 7.89
C ARG A 233 17.53 21.58 9.40
N ALA A 234 18.61 21.62 10.17
CA ALA A 234 18.57 21.56 11.61
C ALA A 234 17.70 22.68 12.20
N LYS A 235 17.88 23.94 11.77
CA LYS A 235 17.03 25.08 12.15
C LYS A 235 15.56 24.83 11.81
N ARG A 236 15.26 24.33 10.61
CA ARG A 236 13.89 24.03 10.20
C ARG A 236 13.23 23.00 11.11
N ILE A 237 13.94 21.91 11.43
CA ILE A 237 13.46 20.86 12.32
C ILE A 237 13.13 21.45 13.71
N LEU A 238 14.02 22.20 14.31
CA LEU A 238 13.79 22.79 15.62
C LEU A 238 12.70 23.86 15.63
N LYS A 239 12.64 24.68 14.58
CA LYS A 239 11.58 25.69 14.43
C LYS A 239 10.19 25.04 14.29
N SER A 240 10.08 23.90 13.62
CA SER A 240 8.79 23.20 13.43
C SER A 240 8.19 22.65 14.72
N ILE A 241 8.98 22.52 15.77
CA ILE A 241 8.55 22.14 17.14
C ILE A 241 8.52 23.30 18.12
N GLY A 242 8.62 24.56 17.61
CA GLY A 242 8.51 25.77 18.42
C GLY A 242 9.80 26.18 19.14
N ARG A 243 10.95 25.58 18.85
CA ARG A 243 12.25 26.06 19.39
C ARG A 243 12.76 27.27 18.60
N THR A 244 13.06 28.34 19.32
CA THR A 244 13.79 29.50 18.78
C THR A 244 15.25 29.11 18.56
N THR A 245 15.72 29.21 17.31
CA THR A 245 17.11 28.89 16.89
C THR A 245 17.85 30.13 16.44
#